data_8f7b25c8320c48897eb717e496e4268e
#
_entry.id   8f7b25c8320c48897eb717e496e4268e
#
_cell.length_a   1.000
_cell.length_b   1.000
_cell.length_c   1.000
_cell.angle_alpha   90.00
_cell.angle_beta   90.00
_cell.angle_gamma   90.00
#
_symmetry.space_group_name_H-M   'P 1'
#
loop_
_entity.id
_entity.type
_entity.pdbx_description
1 polymer ?
#
loop_
_entity_poly.entity_id
_entity_poly.type
_entity_poly.pdbx_seq_one_letter_code
_entity_poly.pdbx_strand_id
1 'polypeptide(L)'
;MKSKQVALSLAILLALGTGTVLHVEAQGNPTEYSRHFGDENTVTSDHSLAVGFRNTVSGSYSTAVGQSSTASGETSLAIGRSAQATANNTNAIGRSARAEGENATAIGHGSVSSGRNSNAFGSSAKASAEGSTAVGNSTKAS
;
A
#
# COMPACT_ATOMS: atom_id res chain seq x y z
N MET A 1 18.35 -18.37 28.68
CA MET A 1 16.89 -18.51 28.93
C MET A 1 16.15 -17.64 27.92
N LYS A 2 15.48 -18.28 26.96
CA LYS A 2 14.66 -17.56 25.95
C LYS A 2 13.33 -17.24 26.62
N SER A 3 13.05 -15.97 26.87
CA SER A 3 11.73 -15.52 27.34
C SER A 3 10.73 -15.68 26.22
N LYS A 4 9.80 -16.61 26.39
CA LYS A 4 8.60 -16.69 25.55
C LYS A 4 7.75 -15.47 25.87
N GLN A 5 7.76 -14.46 25.03
CA GLN A 5 6.73 -13.44 25.06
C GLN A 5 5.43 -14.09 24.62
N VAL A 6 4.53 -14.26 25.55
CA VAL A 6 3.17 -14.67 25.31
C VAL A 6 2.47 -13.48 24.66
N ALA A 7 2.07 -13.61 23.40
CA ALA A 7 1.23 -12.64 22.74
C ALA A 7 -0.11 -12.58 23.45
N LEU A 8 -0.34 -11.51 24.20
CA LEU A 8 -1.63 -11.25 24.84
C LEU A 8 -2.55 -10.68 23.77
N SER A 9 -3.39 -11.54 23.19
CA SER A 9 -4.51 -11.11 22.34
C SER A 9 -5.53 -10.42 23.23
N LEU A 10 -5.49 -9.10 23.32
CA LEU A 10 -6.55 -8.32 23.92
C LEU A 10 -7.64 -8.08 22.88
N ALA A 11 -8.56 -9.02 22.73
CA ALA A 11 -9.82 -8.79 22.06
C ALA A 11 -10.68 -7.87 22.92
N ILE A 12 -10.67 -6.57 22.66
CA ILE A 12 -11.65 -5.66 23.24
C ILE A 12 -12.92 -5.81 22.43
N LEU A 13 -13.81 -6.69 22.91
CA LEU A 13 -15.18 -6.79 22.44
C LEU A 13 -15.98 -5.62 23.04
N LEU A 14 -16.03 -4.49 22.35
CA LEU A 14 -16.97 -3.42 22.65
C LEU A 14 -18.22 -3.62 21.81
N ALA A 15 -19.18 -4.38 22.34
CA ALA A 15 -20.52 -4.53 21.77
C ALA A 15 -21.31 -3.24 22.01
N LEU A 16 -21.37 -2.36 21.04
CA LEU A 16 -22.35 -1.29 20.94
C LEU A 16 -23.04 -1.40 19.57
N GLY A 17 -24.23 -1.96 19.59
CA GLY A 17 -25.33 -1.87 18.62
C GLY A 17 -24.97 -1.78 17.13
N THR A 18 -25.33 -2.83 16.38
CA THR A 18 -25.48 -2.89 14.92
C THR A 18 -24.30 -2.42 14.06
N GLY A 19 -23.35 -3.33 13.82
CA GLY A 19 -22.63 -3.40 12.56
C GLY A 19 -21.45 -2.47 12.37
N THR A 20 -20.36 -2.73 13.02
CA THR A 20 -18.99 -2.69 12.49
C THR A 20 -18.07 -3.23 13.57
N VAL A 21 -17.69 -4.48 13.44
CA VAL A 21 -16.61 -5.03 14.25
C VAL A 21 -15.33 -4.37 13.78
N LEU A 22 -14.77 -3.49 14.59
CA LEU A 22 -13.39 -3.05 14.40
C LEU A 22 -12.51 -4.26 14.72
N HIS A 23 -12.26 -5.09 13.73
CA HIS A 23 -11.41 -6.26 13.89
C HIS A 23 -9.95 -5.77 13.90
N VAL A 24 -9.44 -5.55 15.10
CA VAL A 24 -8.01 -5.39 15.31
C VAL A 24 -7.46 -6.80 15.56
N GLU A 25 -7.24 -7.55 14.51
CA GLU A 25 -6.43 -8.75 14.61
C GLU A 25 -4.95 -8.34 14.53
N ALA A 26 -4.31 -8.31 15.67
CA ALA A 26 -2.87 -8.46 15.73
C ALA A 26 -2.57 -9.94 15.46
N GLN A 27 -2.67 -10.37 14.21
CA GLN A 27 -2.12 -11.65 13.83
C GLN A 27 -0.60 -11.55 13.98
N GLY A 28 -0.06 -12.40 14.86
CA GLY A 28 1.35 -12.44 15.17
C GLY A 28 2.20 -12.58 13.92
N ASN A 29 2.58 -11.46 13.37
CA ASN A 29 3.65 -11.37 12.41
C ASN A 29 4.94 -11.15 13.19
N PRO A 30 6.03 -11.82 12.85
CA PRO A 30 7.31 -11.71 13.55
C PRO A 30 7.97 -10.33 13.47
N THR A 31 7.30 -9.33 12.94
CA THR A 31 7.83 -8.00 12.70
C THR A 31 7.31 -7.02 13.76
N GLU A 32 8.19 -6.48 14.57
CA GLU A 32 7.87 -5.77 15.82
C GLU A 32 7.01 -4.50 15.67
N TYR A 33 6.84 -3.94 14.47
CA TYR A 33 6.23 -2.62 14.28
C TYR A 33 5.20 -2.54 13.14
N SER A 34 4.70 -3.68 12.65
CA SER A 34 3.72 -3.70 11.56
C SER A 34 2.29 -3.80 12.06
N ARG A 35 1.35 -3.13 11.40
CA ARG A 35 -0.06 -3.07 11.77
C ARG A 35 -0.98 -3.24 10.58
N HIS A 36 -2.16 -3.80 10.83
CA HIS A 36 -3.24 -3.79 9.83
C HIS A 36 -4.59 -3.50 10.50
N PHE A 37 -5.46 -2.82 9.76
CA PHE A 37 -6.82 -2.51 10.16
C PHE A 37 -7.78 -2.93 9.05
N GLY A 38 -8.84 -3.66 9.41
CA GLY A 38 -9.80 -4.22 8.47
C GLY A 38 -9.51 -5.68 8.11
N ASP A 39 -10.26 -6.23 7.16
CA ASP A 39 -10.31 -7.66 6.92
C ASP A 39 -9.38 -8.11 5.77
N GLU A 40 -8.89 -9.34 5.86
CA GLU A 40 -8.10 -10.02 4.83
C GLU A 40 -6.85 -9.25 4.36
N ASN A 41 -6.31 -8.35 5.19
CA ASN A 41 -5.06 -7.67 4.90
C ASN A 41 -3.87 -8.60 5.21
N THR A 42 -2.85 -8.57 4.36
CA THR A 42 -1.60 -9.32 4.52
C THR A 42 -0.43 -8.36 4.68
N VAL A 43 0.24 -8.40 5.83
CA VAL A 43 1.46 -7.63 6.10
C VAL A 43 2.57 -8.59 6.49
N THR A 44 3.62 -8.66 5.68
CA THR A 44 4.73 -9.61 5.87
C THR A 44 6.09 -8.95 6.10
N SER A 45 6.12 -7.63 6.19
CA SER A 45 7.34 -6.82 6.32
C SER A 45 7.30 -5.92 7.55
N ASP A 46 8.47 -5.44 7.97
CA ASP A 46 8.64 -4.59 9.13
C ASP A 46 8.17 -3.14 8.89
N HIS A 47 7.72 -2.48 9.98
CA HIS A 47 7.36 -1.06 9.99
C HIS A 47 6.31 -0.69 8.93
N SER A 48 5.34 -1.58 8.71
CA SER A 48 4.41 -1.48 7.59
C SER A 48 2.96 -1.41 8.06
N LEU A 49 2.11 -0.82 7.21
CA LEU A 49 0.71 -0.57 7.53
C LEU A 49 -0.22 -0.99 6.39
N ALA A 50 -1.25 -1.77 6.71
CA ALA A 50 -2.36 -2.04 5.80
C ALA A 50 -3.68 -1.57 6.41
N VAL A 51 -4.47 -0.81 5.67
CA VAL A 51 -5.79 -0.32 6.10
C VAL A 51 -6.85 -0.59 5.04
N GLY A 52 -7.90 -1.32 5.40
CA GLY A 52 -9.01 -1.61 4.50
C GLY A 52 -9.22 -3.11 4.26
N PHE A 53 -9.44 -3.52 3.03
CA PHE A 53 -9.82 -4.88 2.69
C PHE A 53 -8.89 -5.50 1.63
N ARG A 54 -8.35 -6.70 1.91
CA ARG A 54 -7.48 -7.47 1.00
C ARG A 54 -6.23 -6.73 0.51
N ASN A 55 -5.67 -5.84 1.32
CA ASN A 55 -4.44 -5.17 0.97
C ASN A 55 -3.23 -6.07 1.26
N THR A 56 -2.18 -5.94 0.45
CA THR A 56 -0.93 -6.68 0.60
C THR A 56 0.23 -5.71 0.79
N VAL A 57 0.97 -5.86 1.89
CA VAL A 57 2.18 -5.09 2.16
C VAL A 57 3.33 -6.05 2.44
N SER A 58 4.30 -6.08 1.55
CA SER A 58 5.51 -6.91 1.65
C SER A 58 6.82 -6.13 1.58
N GLY A 59 6.76 -4.85 1.27
CA GLY A 59 7.91 -3.94 1.36
C GLY A 59 8.05 -3.35 2.76
N SER A 60 9.25 -3.28 3.31
CA SER A 60 9.51 -2.64 4.59
C SER A 60 9.26 -1.13 4.51
N TYR A 61 8.81 -0.54 5.62
CA TYR A 61 8.44 0.88 5.71
C TYR A 61 7.33 1.29 4.72
N SER A 62 6.43 0.37 4.37
CA SER A 62 5.46 0.58 3.31
C SER A 62 4.02 0.61 3.83
N THR A 63 3.15 1.27 3.06
CA THR A 63 1.76 1.46 3.45
C THR A 63 0.81 1.16 2.30
N ALA A 64 -0.23 0.35 2.57
CA ALA A 64 -1.33 0.11 1.65
C ALA A 64 -2.66 0.49 2.29
N VAL A 65 -3.42 1.37 1.64
CA VAL A 65 -4.73 1.84 2.12
C VAL A 65 -5.78 1.71 1.02
N GLY A 66 -6.83 0.97 1.30
CA GLY A 66 -7.94 0.81 0.35
C GLY A 66 -8.46 -0.60 0.24
N GLN A 67 -8.77 -1.01 -0.98
CA GLN A 67 -9.24 -2.36 -1.30
C GLN A 67 -8.33 -3.01 -2.34
N SER A 68 -7.76 -4.17 -2.01
CA SER A 68 -6.87 -4.92 -2.90
C SER A 68 -5.68 -4.11 -3.42
N SER A 69 -5.17 -3.17 -2.60
CA SER A 69 -3.98 -2.41 -2.91
C SER A 69 -2.71 -3.19 -2.53
N THR A 70 -1.61 -2.95 -3.24
CA THR A 70 -0.35 -3.66 -3.06
C THR A 70 0.81 -2.67 -2.89
N ALA A 71 1.54 -2.78 -1.79
CA ALA A 71 2.76 -2.05 -1.52
C ALA A 71 3.89 -3.06 -1.29
N SER A 72 4.65 -3.40 -2.34
CA SER A 72 5.68 -4.44 -2.29
C SER A 72 7.11 -3.92 -2.40
N GLY A 73 7.31 -2.71 -2.87
CA GLY A 73 8.61 -2.05 -2.82
C GLY A 73 8.93 -1.53 -1.41
N GLU A 74 10.20 -1.44 -1.06
CA GLU A 74 10.64 -0.78 0.17
C GLU A 74 10.26 0.71 0.13
N THR A 75 9.78 1.25 1.25
CA THR A 75 9.32 2.64 1.37
C THR A 75 8.28 3.02 0.31
N SER A 76 7.32 2.13 0.08
CA SER A 76 6.28 2.33 -0.94
C SER A 76 4.91 2.67 -0.34
N LEU A 77 4.12 3.43 -1.10
CA LEU A 77 2.78 3.87 -0.70
C LEU A 77 1.76 3.52 -1.77
N ALA A 78 0.77 2.71 -1.44
CA ALA A 78 -0.34 2.36 -2.32
C ALA A 78 -1.68 2.78 -1.70
N ILE A 79 -2.34 3.79 -2.26
CA ILE A 79 -3.63 4.29 -1.77
C ILE A 79 -4.69 4.21 -2.88
N GLY A 80 -5.75 3.45 -2.62
CA GLY A 80 -6.89 3.35 -3.53
C GLY A 80 -7.36 1.91 -3.74
N ARG A 81 -8.34 1.72 -4.62
CA ARG A 81 -8.75 0.38 -5.00
C ARG A 81 -7.81 -0.15 -6.08
N SER A 82 -7.18 -1.28 -5.84
CA SER A 82 -6.21 -1.91 -6.73
C SER A 82 -5.03 -1.00 -7.11
N ALA A 83 -4.62 -0.11 -6.20
CA ALA A 83 -3.39 0.65 -6.37
C ALA A 83 -2.17 -0.25 -6.19
N GLN A 84 -1.12 -0.05 -6.98
CA GLN A 84 0.07 -0.89 -6.98
C GLN A 84 1.35 -0.04 -6.93
N ALA A 85 2.09 -0.14 -5.84
CA ALA A 85 3.40 0.44 -5.62
C ALA A 85 4.41 -0.71 -5.47
N THR A 86 5.05 -1.10 -6.58
CA THR A 86 5.76 -2.38 -6.65
C THR A 86 7.28 -2.28 -6.64
N ALA A 87 7.83 -1.14 -6.98
CA ALA A 87 9.26 -0.88 -6.87
C ALA A 87 9.59 -0.03 -5.63
N ASN A 88 10.87 0.10 -5.29
CA ASN A 88 11.32 0.86 -4.13
C ASN A 88 11.06 2.36 -4.30
N ASN A 89 10.72 3.02 -3.18
CA ASN A 89 10.44 4.45 -3.10
C ASN A 89 9.31 4.91 -4.05
N THR A 90 8.25 4.11 -4.19
CA THR A 90 7.16 4.41 -5.12
C THR A 90 5.88 4.89 -4.43
N ASN A 91 5.15 5.75 -5.13
CA ASN A 91 3.84 6.22 -4.69
C ASN A 91 2.78 5.94 -5.76
N ALA A 92 1.78 5.13 -5.44
CA ALA A 92 0.63 4.85 -6.30
C ALA A 92 -0.64 5.31 -5.59
N ILE A 93 -1.24 6.42 -6.03
CA ILE A 93 -2.41 7.02 -5.41
C ILE A 93 -3.54 7.18 -6.42
N GLY A 94 -4.61 6.43 -6.21
CA GLY A 94 -5.79 6.43 -7.08
C GLY A 94 -6.27 5.02 -7.39
N ARG A 95 -7.49 4.91 -7.92
CA ARG A 95 -8.02 3.61 -8.35
C ARG A 95 -7.18 3.07 -9.51
N SER A 96 -6.63 1.89 -9.37
CA SER A 96 -5.78 1.23 -10.37
C SER A 96 -4.54 2.06 -10.79
N ALA A 97 -4.06 2.95 -9.92
CA ALA A 97 -2.79 3.63 -10.13
C ALA A 97 -1.63 2.64 -10.00
N ARG A 98 -0.60 2.76 -10.83
CA ARG A 98 0.56 1.84 -10.86
C ARG A 98 1.88 2.61 -10.91
N ALA A 99 2.69 2.44 -9.87
CA ALA A 99 4.05 2.95 -9.79
C ALA A 99 5.01 1.75 -9.79
N GLU A 100 5.67 1.53 -10.93
CA GLU A 100 6.45 0.31 -11.21
C GLU A 100 7.95 0.59 -11.39
N GLY A 101 8.32 1.81 -11.72
CA GLY A 101 9.73 2.22 -11.79
C GLY A 101 10.25 2.62 -10.41
N GLU A 102 11.53 2.39 -10.12
CA GLU A 102 12.16 2.87 -8.89
C GLU A 102 12.05 4.40 -8.77
N ASN A 103 11.70 4.91 -7.60
CA ASN A 103 11.40 6.32 -7.31
C ASN A 103 10.25 6.90 -8.16
N ALA A 104 9.35 6.07 -8.65
CA ALA A 104 8.24 6.51 -9.50
C ALA A 104 7.02 6.95 -8.70
N THR A 105 6.28 7.92 -9.23
CA THR A 105 5.04 8.40 -8.65
C THR A 105 3.90 8.36 -9.67
N ALA A 106 2.80 7.67 -9.34
CA ALA A 106 1.59 7.60 -10.14
C ALA A 106 0.40 8.10 -9.32
N ILE A 107 -0.17 9.26 -9.67
CA ILE A 107 -1.31 9.86 -8.98
C ILE A 107 -2.44 10.11 -9.97
N GLY A 108 -3.57 9.45 -9.75
CA GLY A 108 -4.76 9.55 -10.58
C GLY A 108 -5.38 8.20 -10.90
N HIS A 109 -6.62 8.20 -11.35
CA HIS A 109 -7.30 6.96 -11.77
C HIS A 109 -6.60 6.35 -12.99
N GLY A 110 -6.11 5.13 -12.85
CA GLY A 110 -5.44 4.42 -13.95
C GLY A 110 -4.12 5.05 -14.41
N SER A 111 -3.50 5.92 -13.61
CA SER A 111 -2.18 6.48 -13.91
C SER A 111 -1.10 5.38 -13.86
N VAL A 112 -0.09 5.48 -14.72
CA VAL A 112 1.01 4.51 -14.78
C VAL A 112 2.35 5.23 -14.86
N SER A 113 3.24 4.94 -13.92
CA SER A 113 4.60 5.45 -13.90
C SER A 113 5.57 4.26 -13.88
N SER A 114 6.09 3.89 -15.03
CA SER A 114 6.91 2.69 -15.20
C SER A 114 8.40 2.96 -15.43
N GLY A 115 8.75 4.18 -15.81
CA GLY A 115 10.16 4.59 -15.94
C GLY A 115 10.78 4.83 -14.54
N ARG A 116 12.08 4.60 -14.41
CA ARG A 116 12.85 5.00 -13.23
C ARG A 116 12.77 6.52 -13.06
N ASN A 117 12.56 7.02 -11.83
CA ASN A 117 12.40 8.44 -11.53
C ASN A 117 11.27 9.13 -12.33
N SER A 118 10.28 8.39 -12.79
CA SER A 118 9.19 8.93 -13.59
C SER A 118 7.99 9.39 -12.74
N ASN A 119 7.19 10.33 -13.30
CA ASN A 119 6.03 10.87 -12.62
C ASN A 119 4.82 10.94 -13.55
N ALA A 120 3.69 10.37 -13.13
CA ALA A 120 2.43 10.40 -13.86
C ALA A 120 1.33 11.02 -12.98
N PHE A 121 0.90 12.24 -13.31
CA PHE A 121 -0.11 13.00 -12.57
C PHE A 121 -1.34 13.24 -13.45
N GLY A 122 -2.43 12.57 -13.17
CA GLY A 122 -3.70 12.72 -13.88
C GLY A 122 -4.35 11.39 -14.20
N SER A 123 -5.64 11.44 -14.55
CA SER A 123 -6.36 10.23 -14.96
C SER A 123 -5.74 9.65 -16.25
N SER A 124 -5.40 8.37 -16.23
CA SER A 124 -4.77 7.67 -17.35
C SER A 124 -3.45 8.29 -17.87
N ALA A 125 -2.80 9.13 -17.07
CA ALA A 125 -1.48 9.65 -17.40
C ALA A 125 -0.45 8.51 -17.40
N LYS A 126 0.51 8.53 -18.34
CA LYS A 126 1.56 7.51 -18.48
C LYS A 126 2.93 8.15 -18.62
N ALA A 127 3.86 7.78 -17.75
CA ALA A 127 5.26 8.17 -17.79
C ALA A 127 6.11 6.91 -17.88
N SER A 128 6.71 6.65 -19.06
CA SER A 128 7.33 5.35 -19.36
C SER A 128 8.86 5.42 -19.49
N ALA A 129 9.40 6.55 -19.91
CA ALA A 129 10.85 6.71 -19.97
C ALA A 129 11.45 7.08 -18.61
N GLU A 130 12.74 6.83 -18.42
CA GLU A 130 13.48 7.30 -17.26
C GLU A 130 13.41 8.83 -17.13
N GLY A 131 13.11 9.32 -15.92
CA GLY A 131 12.98 10.75 -15.63
C GLY A 131 11.79 11.44 -16.30
N SER A 132 10.91 10.72 -16.99
CA SER A 132 9.78 11.32 -17.69
C SER A 132 8.70 11.81 -16.74
N THR A 133 8.01 12.89 -17.12
CA THR A 133 6.88 13.44 -16.35
C THR A 133 5.69 13.69 -17.26
N ALA A 134 4.57 13.01 -16.98
CA ALA A 134 3.29 13.16 -17.67
C ALA A 134 2.28 13.83 -16.73
N VAL A 135 1.80 15.01 -17.09
CA VAL A 135 0.81 15.79 -16.31
C VAL A 135 -0.44 16.08 -17.11
N GLY A 136 -1.58 15.68 -16.62
CA GLY A 136 -2.87 15.88 -17.27
C GLY A 136 -3.61 14.58 -17.59
N ASN A 137 -4.83 14.70 -18.04
CA ASN A 137 -5.66 13.55 -18.42
C ASN A 137 -5.13 12.89 -19.70
N SER A 138 -4.92 11.58 -19.66
CA SER A 138 -4.49 10.76 -20.80
C SER A 138 -3.17 11.22 -21.47
N THR A 139 -2.34 11.96 -20.75
CA THR A 139 -1.03 12.40 -21.23
C THR A 139 -0.02 11.25 -21.27
N LYS A 140 0.96 11.34 -22.15
CA LYS A 140 2.03 10.36 -22.26
C LYS A 140 3.39 11.07 -22.33
N ALA A 141 4.36 10.53 -21.60
CA ALA A 141 5.76 10.89 -21.64
C ALA A 141 6.59 9.60 -21.78
N SER A 142 7.24 9.46 -22.95
CA SER A 142 8.00 8.28 -23.36
C SER A 142 9.38 8.66 -23.87
#